data_14723a756ad54d6e714643baf9d81ba2
#
_entry.id   14723a756ad54d6e714643baf9d81ba2
#
_cell.length_a   1.000
_cell.length_b   1.000
_cell.length_c   1.000
_cell.angle_alpha   90.00
_cell.angle_beta   90.00
_cell.angle_gamma   90.00
#
_symmetry.space_group_name_H-M   'P 1'
#
loop_
_entity.id
_entity.type
_entity.pdbx_description
1 polymer ?
#
loop_
_entity_poly.entity_id
_entity_poly.type
_entity_poly.pdbx_seq_one_letter_code
_entity_poly.pdbx_strand_id
1 'polypeptide(L)'
;MKKNRYVAPTGIHGLRRRAVRWLFSLFSTPVAPSTAALPARGIDRILVCRTSHSLGNTLLLTPLLTELEQVYPGAEIDIVTQSPVARELYGKFFSLRKVFVLPSRFPPHMPAVLSVLKAMRKTSYDLVIDPDFSSKTGRLLLALAHGRYKLGFCGSEKSGGVTHAVAIPEHVQHVAKLPVYLLRAALRRAGETDYPSPDIRLSRTERAAGSKALVRIMGGAHAAKRPVVGVFANATGAKRLEGPWWQAMLDHLETLMPGYAFLEFTPVFGASMLDLRYPTQYCSDLRKLAAVVSNLAAFVSVDSGLMHVAWASGTTTLGLFTGTDIEAWGPYGSNATVIEARAFSPEAIADIVAERVQAAAVPIAPPRAVLMLA
;
A
#
# COMPACT_ATOMS: atom_id res chain seq x y z
N MET A 1 -9.40 -10.32 -23.80
CA MET A 1 -9.97 -10.90 -22.55
C MET A 1 -9.40 -12.29 -22.34
N LYS A 2 -8.28 -12.45 -21.60
CA LYS A 2 -7.76 -13.77 -21.18
C LYS A 2 -8.24 -14.04 -19.75
N LYS A 3 -9.17 -15.00 -19.60
CA LYS A 3 -9.62 -15.51 -18.30
C LYS A 3 -8.44 -16.21 -17.61
N ASN A 4 -7.88 -15.59 -16.58
CA ASN A 4 -6.97 -16.25 -15.66
C ASN A 4 -7.72 -17.37 -14.94
N ARG A 5 -7.44 -18.62 -15.30
CA ARG A 5 -7.93 -19.82 -14.58
C ARG A 5 -7.14 -19.94 -13.28
N TYR A 6 -7.66 -19.32 -12.21
CA TYR A 6 -7.22 -19.67 -10.86
C TYR A 6 -7.66 -21.10 -10.55
N VAL A 7 -6.70 -21.99 -10.37
CA VAL A 7 -6.92 -23.33 -9.83
C VAL A 7 -7.49 -23.16 -8.41
N ALA A 8 -8.69 -23.68 -8.17
CA ALA A 8 -9.38 -23.58 -6.90
C ALA A 8 -8.62 -24.36 -5.82
N PRO A 9 -8.24 -23.77 -4.68
CA PRO A 9 -7.71 -24.54 -3.56
C PRO A 9 -8.84 -25.43 -3.01
N THR A 10 -8.63 -26.73 -3.07
CA THR A 10 -9.47 -27.76 -2.43
C THR A 10 -9.20 -27.73 -0.93
N GLY A 11 -10.26 -27.59 -0.11
CA GLY A 11 -10.13 -27.62 1.35
C GLY A 11 -10.98 -26.56 2.05
N ILE A 12 -10.72 -26.32 3.33
CA ILE A 12 -11.39 -25.38 4.25
C ILE A 12 -11.63 -23.98 3.66
N HIS A 13 -10.72 -23.50 2.77
CA HIS A 13 -10.90 -22.26 2.01
C HIS A 13 -12.09 -22.28 1.04
N GLY A 14 -12.46 -23.45 0.53
CA GLY A 14 -13.64 -23.61 -0.34
C GLY A 14 -14.95 -23.44 0.43
N LEU A 15 -15.03 -23.98 1.65
CA LEU A 15 -16.22 -23.88 2.51
C LEU A 15 -16.48 -22.42 2.94
N ARG A 16 -15.43 -21.72 3.34
CA ARG A 16 -15.51 -20.28 3.67
C ARG A 16 -16.04 -19.46 2.49
N ARG A 17 -15.50 -19.68 1.29
CA ARG A 17 -15.96 -18.97 0.09
C ARG A 17 -17.43 -19.29 -0.24
N ARG A 18 -17.86 -20.54 -0.01
CA ARG A 18 -19.27 -20.96 -0.20
C ARG A 18 -20.19 -20.30 0.84
N ALA A 19 -19.82 -20.32 2.13
CA ALA A 19 -20.61 -19.72 3.19
C ALA A 19 -20.73 -18.19 3.02
N VAL A 20 -19.62 -17.50 2.73
CA VAL A 20 -19.64 -16.06 2.44
C VAL A 20 -20.45 -15.76 1.17
N ARG A 21 -20.34 -16.60 0.14
CA ARG A 21 -21.12 -16.44 -1.10
C ARG A 21 -22.62 -16.63 -0.86
N TRP A 22 -22.99 -17.63 -0.06
CA TRP A 22 -24.37 -17.87 0.32
C TRP A 22 -24.95 -16.74 1.19
N LEU A 23 -24.24 -16.33 2.24
CA LEU A 23 -24.64 -15.17 3.05
C LEU A 23 -24.73 -13.90 2.19
N PHE A 24 -23.78 -13.72 1.26
CA PHE A 24 -23.78 -12.57 0.37
C PHE A 24 -24.97 -12.59 -0.60
N SER A 25 -25.40 -13.77 -1.09
CA SER A 25 -26.57 -13.89 -1.98
C SER A 25 -27.88 -13.44 -1.32
N LEU A 26 -27.98 -13.50 0.01
CA LEU A 26 -29.13 -12.99 0.75
C LEU A 26 -29.23 -11.46 0.75
N PHE A 27 -28.14 -10.75 0.44
CA PHE A 27 -28.07 -9.30 0.40
C PHE A 27 -27.75 -8.75 -0.99
N SER A 28 -27.71 -9.61 -2.02
CA SER A 28 -27.25 -9.26 -3.38
C SER A 28 -28.41 -8.83 -4.25
N THR A 29 -28.94 -7.62 -4.02
CA THR A 29 -29.78 -6.95 -5.02
C THR A 29 -28.88 -6.09 -5.91
N PRO A 30 -29.02 -6.12 -7.25
CA PRO A 30 -28.32 -5.20 -8.13
C PRO A 30 -28.64 -3.76 -7.75
N VAL A 31 -27.60 -2.93 -7.62
CA VAL A 31 -27.74 -1.52 -7.28
C VAL A 31 -27.12 -0.69 -8.40
N ALA A 32 -27.89 0.23 -8.94
CA ALA A 32 -27.39 1.24 -9.88
C ALA A 32 -26.53 2.29 -9.14
N PRO A 33 -25.65 3.00 -9.86
CA PRO A 33 -24.92 4.13 -9.29
C PRO A 33 -25.87 5.13 -8.63
N SER A 34 -25.49 5.62 -7.43
CA SER A 34 -26.32 6.53 -6.67
C SER A 34 -26.34 7.92 -7.29
N THR A 35 -27.53 8.54 -7.33
CA THR A 35 -27.69 9.93 -7.69
C THR A 35 -27.50 10.89 -6.52
N ALA A 36 -27.58 10.43 -5.27
CA ALA A 36 -27.34 11.22 -4.08
C ALA A 36 -25.83 11.39 -3.82
N ALA A 37 -25.42 12.60 -3.45
CA ALA A 37 -24.05 12.88 -3.01
C ALA A 37 -23.89 12.62 -1.51
N LEU A 38 -22.69 12.24 -1.07
CA LEU A 38 -22.34 12.28 0.35
C LEU A 38 -22.30 13.73 0.84
N PRO A 39 -22.73 13.99 2.10
CA PRO A 39 -22.60 15.31 2.68
C PRO A 39 -21.15 15.65 2.96
N ALA A 40 -20.75 16.90 2.67
CA ALA A 40 -19.41 17.40 2.96
C ALA A 40 -19.18 17.71 4.46
N ARG A 41 -20.22 17.66 5.30
CA ARG A 41 -20.16 17.93 6.75
C ARG A 41 -21.10 17.00 7.53
N GLY A 42 -20.89 16.88 8.85
CA GLY A 42 -21.71 16.04 9.72
C GLY A 42 -21.39 14.55 9.55
N ILE A 43 -20.15 14.23 9.22
CA ILE A 43 -19.57 12.89 9.24
C ILE A 43 -18.48 12.89 10.31
N ASP A 44 -18.80 12.35 11.49
CA ASP A 44 -17.92 12.37 12.65
C ASP A 44 -17.34 10.99 12.96
N ARG A 45 -18.01 9.91 12.51
CA ARG A 45 -17.57 8.53 12.73
C ARG A 45 -17.59 7.73 11.44
N ILE A 46 -16.41 7.24 11.05
CA ILE A 46 -16.19 6.52 9.79
C ILE A 46 -15.70 5.12 10.10
N LEU A 47 -16.25 4.11 9.41
CA LEU A 47 -15.73 2.75 9.40
C LEU A 47 -15.22 2.41 8.00
N VAL A 48 -13.96 1.95 7.89
CA VAL A 48 -13.38 1.47 6.64
C VAL A 48 -13.24 -0.06 6.70
N CYS A 49 -13.86 -0.77 5.76
CA CYS A 49 -13.89 -2.23 5.68
C CYS A 49 -12.88 -2.76 4.65
N ARG A 50 -11.59 -2.86 5.02
CA ARG A 50 -10.52 -3.36 4.15
C ARG A 50 -10.01 -4.73 4.60
N THR A 51 -10.47 -5.81 3.99
CA THR A 51 -10.24 -7.19 4.42
C THR A 51 -9.01 -7.86 3.78
N SER A 52 -8.04 -7.09 3.33
CA SER A 52 -6.75 -7.64 2.87
C SER A 52 -5.83 -7.96 4.04
N HIS A 53 -4.97 -8.98 3.87
CA HIS A 53 -3.94 -9.37 4.82
C HIS A 53 -2.51 -9.05 4.35
N SER A 54 -2.32 -8.66 3.08
CA SER A 54 -0.99 -8.36 2.54
C SER A 54 -0.49 -6.99 2.99
N LEU A 55 0.83 -6.89 3.19
CA LEU A 55 1.51 -5.66 3.58
C LEU A 55 1.28 -4.54 2.55
N GLY A 56 1.48 -4.83 1.26
CA GLY A 56 1.27 -3.85 0.19
C GLY A 56 -0.14 -3.27 0.21
N ASN A 57 -1.17 -4.14 0.22
CA ASN A 57 -2.56 -3.68 0.28
C ASN A 57 -2.91 -2.88 1.54
N THR A 58 -2.20 -3.13 2.65
CA THR A 58 -2.37 -2.34 3.87
C THR A 58 -1.83 -0.93 3.66
N LEU A 59 -0.65 -0.79 3.07
CA LEU A 59 -0.05 0.52 2.76
C LEU A 59 -0.85 1.28 1.69
N LEU A 60 -1.35 0.58 0.67
CA LEU A 60 -2.14 1.17 -0.43
C LEU A 60 -3.53 1.67 0.00
N LEU A 61 -3.92 1.49 1.27
CA LEU A 61 -5.09 2.14 1.86
C LEU A 61 -4.79 3.54 2.41
N THR A 62 -3.53 3.85 2.71
CA THR A 62 -3.16 5.13 3.36
C THR A 62 -3.56 6.38 2.57
N PRO A 63 -3.58 6.39 1.21
CA PRO A 63 -4.13 7.52 0.46
C PRO A 63 -5.59 7.83 0.79
N LEU A 64 -6.43 6.80 0.97
CA LEU A 64 -7.81 7.02 1.41
C LEU A 64 -7.89 7.62 2.82
N LEU A 65 -7.03 7.19 3.75
CA LEU A 65 -7.01 7.75 5.09
C LEU A 65 -6.60 9.24 5.06
N THR A 66 -5.62 9.59 4.24
CA THR A 66 -5.21 10.98 4.02
C THR A 66 -6.35 11.81 3.43
N GLU A 67 -7.04 11.29 2.42
CA GLU A 67 -8.19 11.97 1.82
C GLU A 67 -9.35 12.16 2.81
N LEU A 68 -9.62 11.14 3.64
CA LEU A 68 -10.66 11.23 4.68
C LEU A 68 -10.35 12.30 5.72
N GLU A 69 -9.09 12.44 6.15
CA GLU A 69 -8.66 13.48 7.08
C GLU A 69 -8.77 14.88 6.48
N GLN A 70 -8.58 15.01 5.17
CA GLN A 70 -8.76 16.30 4.47
C GLN A 70 -10.23 16.68 4.29
N VAL A 71 -11.05 15.70 3.93
CA VAL A 71 -12.49 15.93 3.67
C VAL A 71 -13.28 16.08 4.97
N TYR A 72 -12.95 15.28 6.00
CA TYR A 72 -13.62 15.23 7.29
C TYR A 72 -12.59 15.38 8.43
N PRO A 73 -12.00 16.56 8.61
CA PRO A 73 -10.83 16.76 9.49
C PRO A 73 -11.10 16.48 10.98
N GLY A 74 -12.37 16.48 11.41
CA GLY A 74 -12.76 16.16 12.78
C GLY A 74 -13.26 14.74 12.99
N ALA A 75 -13.29 13.90 11.96
CA ALA A 75 -13.87 12.57 12.05
C ALA A 75 -12.93 11.56 12.71
N GLU A 76 -13.50 10.67 13.53
CA GLU A 76 -12.83 9.47 14.05
C GLU A 76 -12.98 8.31 13.06
N ILE A 77 -11.87 7.65 12.72
CA ILE A 77 -11.83 6.53 11.78
C ILE A 77 -11.57 5.22 12.51
N ASP A 78 -12.47 4.26 12.34
CA ASP A 78 -12.24 2.86 12.66
C ASP A 78 -11.93 2.08 11.38
N ILE A 79 -11.05 1.08 11.48
CA ILE A 79 -10.71 0.20 10.36
C ILE A 79 -10.97 -1.24 10.77
N VAL A 80 -11.66 -2.01 9.92
CA VAL A 80 -11.73 -3.46 10.04
C VAL A 80 -10.91 -4.10 8.93
N THR A 81 -9.96 -4.97 9.32
CA THR A 81 -8.96 -5.55 8.41
C THR A 81 -8.59 -6.97 8.81
N GLN A 82 -7.91 -7.71 7.93
CA GLN A 82 -7.25 -8.98 8.25
C GLN A 82 -5.73 -8.84 8.39
N SER A 83 -5.19 -7.64 8.20
CA SER A 83 -3.75 -7.38 8.31
C SER A 83 -3.33 -7.26 9.78
N PRO A 84 -2.43 -8.13 10.28
CA PRO A 84 -1.95 -8.06 11.65
C PRO A 84 -1.10 -6.80 11.90
N VAL A 85 -0.47 -6.27 10.85
CA VAL A 85 0.44 -5.11 10.93
C VAL A 85 -0.30 -3.76 10.79
N ALA A 86 -1.61 -3.78 10.58
CA ALA A 86 -2.39 -2.56 10.34
C ALA A 86 -2.35 -1.58 11.53
N ARG A 87 -2.32 -2.07 12.78
CA ARG A 87 -2.21 -1.20 13.96
C ARG A 87 -0.90 -0.43 13.98
N GLU A 88 0.18 -1.09 13.60
CA GLU A 88 1.52 -0.50 13.52
C GLU A 88 1.60 0.54 12.40
N LEU A 89 1.07 0.20 11.22
CA LEU A 89 1.13 1.05 10.03
C LEU A 89 0.24 2.29 10.13
N TYR A 90 -0.97 2.15 10.66
CA TYR A 90 -1.93 3.25 10.70
C TYR A 90 -1.89 4.08 12.00
N GLY A 91 -1.17 3.61 13.03
CA GLY A 91 -1.20 4.20 14.37
C GLY A 91 -0.71 5.66 14.49
N LYS A 92 -0.20 6.25 13.40
CA LYS A 92 0.21 7.67 13.34
C LYS A 92 -0.78 8.56 12.56
N PHE A 93 -1.87 8.01 12.05
CA PHE A 93 -2.95 8.81 11.52
C PHE A 93 -3.74 9.43 12.68
N PHE A 94 -3.88 10.75 12.66
CA PHE A 94 -4.49 11.50 13.76
C PHE A 94 -5.96 11.10 13.98
N SER A 95 -6.69 10.87 12.92
CA SER A 95 -8.10 10.48 12.93
C SER A 95 -8.34 9.02 13.32
N LEU A 96 -7.29 8.19 13.36
CA LEU A 96 -7.46 6.76 13.65
C LEU A 96 -7.84 6.54 15.12
N ARG A 97 -9.03 6.01 15.35
CA ARG A 97 -9.51 5.64 16.69
C ARG A 97 -9.23 4.16 17.00
N LYS A 98 -9.58 3.25 16.10
CA LYS A 98 -9.50 1.80 16.37
C LYS A 98 -9.25 0.97 15.12
N VAL A 99 -8.44 -0.08 15.28
CA VAL A 99 -8.25 -1.12 14.26
C VAL A 99 -8.79 -2.45 14.80
N PHE A 100 -9.81 -2.97 14.14
CA PHE A 100 -10.35 -4.29 14.36
C PHE A 100 -9.64 -5.28 13.44
N VAL A 101 -8.91 -6.23 14.01
CA VAL A 101 -8.22 -7.26 13.23
C VAL A 101 -9.04 -8.54 13.24
N LEU A 102 -9.53 -8.93 12.06
CA LEU A 102 -10.24 -10.18 11.85
C LEU A 102 -9.24 -11.33 11.66
N PRO A 103 -9.43 -12.47 12.30
CA PRO A 103 -8.62 -13.65 12.05
C PRO A 103 -8.66 -14.07 10.58
N SER A 104 -7.50 -14.42 10.02
CA SER A 104 -7.39 -14.86 8.62
C SER A 104 -7.90 -16.30 8.41
N ARG A 105 -7.89 -17.13 9.46
CA ARG A 105 -8.33 -18.52 9.41
C ARG A 105 -9.72 -18.69 10.03
N PHE A 106 -10.62 -19.29 9.27
CA PHE A 106 -11.98 -19.61 9.64
C PHE A 106 -12.22 -21.11 9.33
N PRO A 107 -12.91 -21.92 10.15
CA PRO A 107 -13.80 -21.62 11.28
C PRO A 107 -13.17 -21.60 12.68
N PRO A 108 -11.90 -22.03 12.93
CA PRO A 108 -11.42 -22.22 14.31
C PRO A 108 -11.43 -20.95 15.17
N HIS A 109 -11.50 -19.76 14.57
CA HIS A 109 -11.52 -18.49 15.28
C HIS A 109 -12.88 -17.78 15.28
N MET A 110 -13.98 -18.53 15.16
CA MET A 110 -15.35 -17.97 15.15
C MET A 110 -15.65 -17.05 16.35
N PRO A 111 -15.32 -17.40 17.60
CA PRO A 111 -15.56 -16.50 18.74
C PRO A 111 -14.90 -15.13 18.58
N ALA A 112 -13.66 -15.10 18.05
CA ALA A 112 -12.94 -13.86 17.79
C ALA A 112 -13.61 -13.03 16.66
N VAL A 113 -14.09 -13.69 15.61
CA VAL A 113 -14.85 -13.01 14.55
C VAL A 113 -16.13 -12.39 15.12
N LEU A 114 -16.90 -13.15 15.89
CA LEU A 114 -18.13 -12.67 16.55
C LEU A 114 -17.85 -11.50 17.51
N SER A 115 -16.75 -11.58 18.26
CA SER A 115 -16.32 -10.48 19.16
C SER A 115 -16.03 -9.20 18.36
N VAL A 116 -15.33 -9.28 17.23
CA VAL A 116 -15.05 -8.13 16.36
C VAL A 116 -16.36 -7.58 15.78
N LEU A 117 -17.26 -8.44 15.27
CA LEU A 117 -18.55 -8.01 14.74
C LEU A 117 -19.41 -7.34 15.81
N LYS A 118 -19.45 -7.90 17.02
CA LYS A 118 -20.18 -7.31 18.15
C LYS A 118 -19.59 -5.94 18.53
N ALA A 119 -18.25 -5.83 18.59
CA ALA A 119 -17.57 -4.58 18.92
C ALA A 119 -17.79 -3.50 17.84
N MET A 120 -17.75 -3.86 16.58
CA MET A 120 -18.02 -2.98 15.44
C MET A 120 -19.48 -2.49 15.48
N ARG A 121 -20.45 -3.36 15.78
CA ARG A 121 -21.88 -3.03 15.82
C ARG A 121 -22.31 -2.23 17.03
N LYS A 122 -21.48 -2.11 18.08
CA LYS A 122 -21.76 -1.22 19.22
C LYS A 122 -21.61 0.25 18.87
N THR A 123 -20.93 0.58 17.79
CA THR A 123 -20.73 1.95 17.31
C THR A 123 -21.70 2.22 16.16
N SER A 124 -22.41 3.33 16.23
CA SER A 124 -23.14 3.90 15.11
C SER A 124 -22.19 4.78 14.31
N TYR A 125 -22.03 4.51 13.02
CA TYR A 125 -21.19 5.26 12.12
C TYR A 125 -22.03 6.18 11.25
N ASP A 126 -21.52 7.36 10.94
CA ASP A 126 -22.12 8.22 9.93
C ASP A 126 -21.82 7.67 8.53
N LEU A 127 -20.58 7.21 8.31
CA LEU A 127 -20.13 6.67 7.04
C LEU A 127 -19.43 5.31 7.21
N VAL A 128 -19.85 4.32 6.43
CA VAL A 128 -19.17 3.02 6.30
C VAL A 128 -18.69 2.86 4.88
N ILE A 129 -17.41 2.57 4.67
CA ILE A 129 -16.78 2.48 3.36
C ILE A 129 -16.28 1.05 3.11
N ASP A 130 -16.68 0.45 1.99
CA ASP A 130 -16.04 -0.73 1.40
C ASP A 130 -15.18 -0.28 0.20
N PRO A 131 -13.88 -0.03 0.41
CA PRO A 131 -13.01 0.56 -0.61
C PRO A 131 -12.55 -0.44 -1.67
N ASP A 132 -12.89 -1.73 -1.51
CA ASP A 132 -12.46 -2.80 -2.39
C ASP A 132 -13.57 -3.12 -3.40
N PHE A 133 -13.24 -3.21 -4.69
CA PHE A 133 -14.20 -3.57 -5.72
C PHE A 133 -14.40 -5.09 -5.87
N SER A 134 -13.54 -5.94 -5.30
CA SER A 134 -13.55 -7.39 -5.48
C SER A 134 -13.90 -8.20 -4.22
N SER A 135 -13.63 -7.69 -3.02
CA SER A 135 -13.80 -8.43 -1.75
C SER A 135 -15.26 -8.54 -1.31
N LYS A 136 -15.84 -9.72 -1.36
CA LYS A 136 -17.20 -10.00 -0.82
C LYS A 136 -17.26 -9.87 0.70
N THR A 137 -16.15 -10.16 1.39
CA THR A 137 -16.07 -10.02 2.86
C THR A 137 -16.17 -8.56 3.30
N GLY A 138 -15.50 -7.63 2.59
CA GLY A 138 -15.62 -6.19 2.86
C GLY A 138 -17.07 -5.71 2.73
N ARG A 139 -17.76 -6.14 1.68
CA ARG A 139 -19.17 -5.81 1.46
C ARG A 139 -20.08 -6.38 2.54
N LEU A 140 -19.84 -7.62 2.99
CA LEU A 140 -20.60 -8.22 4.08
C LEU A 140 -20.42 -7.44 5.39
N LEU A 141 -19.20 -7.01 5.71
CA LEU A 141 -18.91 -6.18 6.89
C LEU A 141 -19.61 -4.83 6.81
N LEU A 142 -19.57 -4.18 5.66
CA LEU A 142 -20.32 -2.95 5.40
C LEU A 142 -21.82 -3.14 5.61
N ALA A 143 -22.40 -4.24 5.10
CA ALA A 143 -23.83 -4.53 5.27
C ALA A 143 -24.19 -4.73 6.75
N LEU A 144 -23.33 -5.42 7.52
CA LEU A 144 -23.55 -5.73 8.94
C LEU A 144 -23.28 -4.55 9.88
N ALA A 145 -22.52 -3.53 9.46
CA ALA A 145 -22.26 -2.35 10.27
C ALA A 145 -23.50 -1.46 10.40
N HIS A 146 -23.63 -0.79 11.54
CA HIS A 146 -24.61 0.27 11.72
C HIS A 146 -24.03 1.57 11.15
N GLY A 147 -24.54 2.02 10.00
CA GLY A 147 -24.07 3.22 9.33
C GLY A 147 -25.18 3.94 8.60
N ARG A 148 -25.21 5.27 8.74
CA ARG A 148 -26.18 6.15 8.05
C ARG A 148 -25.94 6.14 6.54
N TYR A 149 -24.68 6.32 6.14
CA TYR A 149 -24.24 6.26 4.75
C TYR A 149 -23.34 5.06 4.56
N LYS A 150 -23.58 4.26 3.52
CA LYS A 150 -22.81 3.07 3.18
C LYS A 150 -22.29 3.22 1.76
N LEU A 151 -20.97 3.46 1.63
CA LEU A 151 -20.29 3.73 0.38
C LEU A 151 -19.55 2.51 -0.14
N GLY A 152 -19.71 2.20 -1.41
CA GLY A 152 -18.97 1.12 -2.09
C GLY A 152 -19.18 1.10 -3.59
N PHE A 153 -18.31 0.39 -4.30
CA PHE A 153 -18.46 0.21 -5.74
C PHE A 153 -19.69 -0.64 -6.06
N CYS A 154 -20.37 -0.37 -7.18
CA CYS A 154 -21.37 -1.23 -7.79
C CYS A 154 -20.82 -1.88 -9.06
N GLY A 155 -21.38 -3.03 -9.44
CA GLY A 155 -20.97 -3.82 -10.61
C GLY A 155 -21.34 -5.28 -10.45
N SER A 156 -21.03 -6.12 -11.44
CA SER A 156 -21.59 -7.45 -11.69
C SER A 156 -21.59 -8.46 -10.53
N GLU A 157 -20.68 -8.32 -9.55
CA GLU A 157 -20.57 -9.29 -8.45
C GLU A 157 -20.71 -8.69 -7.05
N LYS A 158 -20.76 -7.36 -6.90
CA LYS A 158 -20.81 -6.64 -5.62
C LYS A 158 -21.96 -5.63 -5.60
N SER A 159 -23.15 -6.15 -5.58
CA SER A 159 -24.37 -5.36 -5.47
C SER A 159 -24.99 -5.57 -4.08
N GLY A 160 -25.66 -4.56 -3.56
CA GLY A 160 -26.38 -4.60 -2.29
C GLY A 160 -25.61 -4.07 -1.07
N GLY A 161 -26.39 -3.71 -0.06
CA GLY A 161 -25.88 -3.20 1.22
C GLY A 161 -25.29 -1.78 1.19
N VAL A 162 -25.29 -1.08 0.06
CA VAL A 162 -24.82 0.30 -0.11
C VAL A 162 -25.96 1.28 -0.25
N THR A 163 -25.82 2.47 0.31
CA THR A 163 -26.70 3.62 0.09
C THR A 163 -26.11 4.57 -0.96
N HIS A 164 -24.79 4.58 -1.10
CA HIS A 164 -24.04 5.37 -2.07
C HIS A 164 -23.18 4.42 -2.90
N ALA A 165 -23.71 4.06 -4.06
CA ALA A 165 -23.06 3.18 -5.01
C ALA A 165 -22.30 3.98 -6.06
N VAL A 166 -21.05 3.66 -6.32
CA VAL A 166 -20.20 4.28 -7.34
C VAL A 166 -19.82 3.25 -8.38
N ALA A 167 -19.95 3.58 -9.65
CA ALA A 167 -19.46 2.71 -10.73
C ALA A 167 -17.93 2.56 -10.68
N ILE A 168 -17.44 1.38 -11.04
CA ILE A 168 -15.99 1.17 -11.16
C ILE A 168 -15.51 1.97 -12.38
N PRO A 169 -14.53 2.89 -12.21
CA PRO A 169 -14.02 3.68 -13.32
C PRO A 169 -13.16 2.83 -14.26
N GLU A 170 -13.20 3.11 -15.56
CA GLU A 170 -12.30 2.48 -16.53
C GLU A 170 -10.91 3.14 -16.54
N HIS A 171 -10.85 4.43 -16.24
CA HIS A 171 -9.63 5.25 -16.30
C HIS A 171 -8.81 5.29 -15.01
N VAL A 172 -9.27 4.68 -13.91
CA VAL A 172 -8.52 4.56 -12.65
C VAL A 172 -8.36 3.08 -12.33
N GLN A 173 -7.18 2.54 -12.61
CA GLN A 173 -6.91 1.11 -12.40
C GLN A 173 -6.07 0.85 -11.15
N HIS A 174 -5.35 1.86 -10.65
CA HIS A 174 -4.41 1.70 -9.55
C HIS A 174 -5.12 1.42 -8.21
N VAL A 175 -4.68 0.36 -7.51
CA VAL A 175 -5.31 -0.15 -6.27
C VAL A 175 -5.33 0.88 -5.13
N ALA A 176 -4.36 1.79 -5.06
CA ALA A 176 -4.35 2.88 -4.07
C ALA A 176 -5.23 4.07 -4.47
N LYS A 177 -5.41 4.32 -5.78
CA LYS A 177 -6.22 5.43 -6.28
C LYS A 177 -7.71 5.12 -6.25
N LEU A 178 -8.10 3.86 -6.51
CA LEU A 178 -9.50 3.44 -6.52
C LEU A 178 -10.28 3.79 -5.25
N PRO A 179 -9.76 3.57 -4.01
CA PRO A 179 -10.44 3.97 -2.78
C PRO A 179 -10.65 5.49 -2.66
N VAL A 180 -9.68 6.28 -3.11
CA VAL A 180 -9.78 7.75 -3.13
C VAL A 180 -10.83 8.19 -4.16
N TYR A 181 -10.78 7.62 -5.37
CA TYR A 181 -11.78 7.87 -6.40
C TYR A 181 -13.19 7.56 -5.90
N LEU A 182 -13.38 6.43 -5.21
CA LEU A 182 -14.67 6.04 -4.63
C LEU A 182 -15.25 7.16 -3.74
N LEU A 183 -14.43 7.71 -2.84
CA LEU A 183 -14.85 8.80 -1.95
C LEU A 183 -15.14 10.08 -2.74
N ARG A 184 -14.22 10.48 -3.63
CA ARG A 184 -14.37 11.69 -4.46
C ARG A 184 -15.60 11.61 -5.36
N ALA A 185 -15.84 10.48 -6.00
CA ALA A 185 -17.02 10.28 -6.85
C ALA A 185 -18.34 10.42 -6.07
N ALA A 186 -18.39 9.86 -4.84
CA ALA A 186 -19.55 10.03 -3.97
C ALA A 186 -19.75 11.48 -3.49
N LEU A 187 -18.69 12.28 -3.47
CA LEU A 187 -18.71 13.72 -3.16
C LEU A 187 -18.90 14.62 -4.38
N ARG A 188 -19.10 14.04 -5.57
CA ARG A 188 -19.17 14.78 -6.84
C ARG A 188 -17.85 15.46 -7.24
N ARG A 189 -16.72 14.89 -6.83
CA ARG A 189 -15.35 15.37 -7.09
C ARG A 189 -14.54 14.37 -7.94
N ALA A 190 -15.19 13.54 -8.74
CA ALA A 190 -14.55 12.47 -9.54
C ALA A 190 -13.50 12.99 -10.57
N GLY A 191 -13.57 14.27 -10.97
CA GLY A 191 -12.63 14.88 -11.90
C GLY A 191 -11.27 15.26 -11.30
N GLU A 192 -11.08 15.13 -9.99
CA GLU A 192 -9.81 15.42 -9.34
C GLU A 192 -8.82 14.27 -9.56
N THR A 193 -7.71 14.57 -10.25
CA THR A 193 -6.71 13.58 -10.68
C THR A 193 -5.43 13.56 -9.84
N ASP A 194 -5.26 14.53 -8.93
CA ASP A 194 -4.15 14.54 -7.99
C ASP A 194 -4.45 13.61 -6.81
N TYR A 195 -3.85 12.42 -6.84
CA TYR A 195 -4.06 11.39 -5.83
C TYR A 195 -2.94 11.41 -4.80
N PRO A 196 -3.25 11.40 -3.47
CA PRO A 196 -2.23 11.28 -2.44
C PRO A 196 -1.40 10.02 -2.65
N SER A 197 -0.07 10.12 -2.46
CA SER A 197 0.81 8.96 -2.40
C SER A 197 0.62 8.22 -1.06
N PRO A 198 0.91 6.90 -1.00
CA PRO A 198 1.00 6.20 0.27
C PRO A 198 1.97 6.86 1.23
N ASP A 199 1.59 6.94 2.51
CA ASP A 199 2.41 7.53 3.57
C ASP A 199 2.24 6.75 4.87
N ILE A 200 3.35 6.30 5.47
CA ILE A 200 3.38 5.62 6.77
C ILE A 200 3.49 6.60 7.95
N ARG A 201 3.62 7.90 7.66
CA ARG A 201 3.72 8.99 8.65
C ARG A 201 4.82 8.77 9.68
N LEU A 202 6.04 8.59 9.20
CA LEU A 202 7.21 8.50 10.07
C LEU A 202 7.47 9.84 10.78
N SER A 203 7.55 9.81 12.10
CA SER A 203 7.94 10.97 12.90
C SER A 203 9.42 11.34 12.68
N ARG A 204 9.79 12.57 13.01
CA ARG A 204 11.20 13.01 13.01
C ARG A 204 12.08 12.12 13.89
N THR A 205 11.57 11.71 15.05
CA THR A 205 12.28 10.82 15.99
C THR A 205 12.53 9.44 15.37
N GLU A 206 11.55 8.86 14.69
CA GLU A 206 11.70 7.57 14.00
C GLU A 206 12.74 7.67 12.86
N ARG A 207 12.67 8.72 12.03
CA ARG A 207 13.66 8.96 10.97
C ARG A 207 15.07 9.12 11.54
N ALA A 208 15.25 9.88 12.61
CA ALA A 208 16.55 10.05 13.28
C ALA A 208 17.07 8.72 13.88
N ALA A 209 16.18 7.91 14.46
CA ALA A 209 16.54 6.57 14.93
C ALA A 209 16.94 5.64 13.78
N GLY A 210 16.24 5.71 12.66
CA GLY A 210 16.57 5.00 11.41
C GLY A 210 17.94 5.40 10.86
N SER A 211 18.26 6.70 10.85
CA SER A 211 19.58 7.20 10.44
C SER A 211 20.72 6.62 11.31
N LYS A 212 20.55 6.65 12.63
CA LYS A 212 21.52 6.04 13.57
C LYS A 212 21.68 4.54 13.35
N ALA A 213 20.57 3.84 13.04
CA ALA A 213 20.60 2.42 12.74
C ALA A 213 21.34 2.15 11.43
N LEU A 214 21.05 2.92 10.36
CA LEU A 214 21.74 2.81 9.06
C LEU A 214 23.25 2.98 9.21
N VAL A 215 23.70 3.99 9.97
CA VAL A 215 25.13 4.20 10.26
C VAL A 215 25.77 2.96 10.88
N ARG A 216 25.11 2.32 11.86
CA ARG A 216 25.64 1.09 12.50
C ARG A 216 25.68 -0.09 11.53
N ILE A 217 24.64 -0.26 10.72
CA ILE A 217 24.55 -1.35 9.74
C ILE A 217 25.66 -1.25 8.71
N MET A 218 25.96 -0.02 8.27
CA MET A 218 27.01 0.24 7.28
C MET A 218 28.44 0.21 7.87
N GLY A 219 28.62 -0.15 9.14
CA GLY A 219 29.95 -0.30 9.77
C GLY A 219 30.50 1.01 10.39
N GLY A 220 29.64 1.97 10.67
CA GLY A 220 30.00 3.19 11.41
C GLY A 220 29.99 4.47 10.56
N ALA A 221 30.31 5.60 11.21
CA ALA A 221 30.16 6.94 10.64
C ALA A 221 31.02 7.20 9.36
N HIS A 222 32.14 6.50 9.22
CA HIS A 222 33.01 6.67 8.04
C HIS A 222 32.39 6.03 6.80
N ALA A 223 31.87 4.82 6.92
CA ALA A 223 31.20 4.12 5.83
C ALA A 223 29.85 4.78 5.44
N ALA A 224 29.17 5.39 6.41
CA ALA A 224 27.88 6.06 6.21
C ALA A 224 27.98 7.47 5.59
N LYS A 225 29.17 7.96 5.25
CA LYS A 225 29.33 9.23 4.49
C LYS A 225 28.86 9.10 3.04
N ARG A 226 28.87 7.87 2.49
CA ARG A 226 28.38 7.59 1.14
C ARG A 226 26.86 7.44 1.16
N PRO A 227 26.12 8.01 0.20
CA PRO A 227 24.71 7.74 0.07
C PRO A 227 24.47 6.25 -0.16
N VAL A 228 23.45 5.68 0.49
CA VAL A 228 23.19 4.25 0.48
C VAL A 228 21.99 3.94 -0.41
N VAL A 229 22.17 2.99 -1.34
CA VAL A 229 21.07 2.40 -2.14
C VAL A 229 20.65 1.08 -1.49
N GLY A 230 19.39 1.00 -1.12
CA GLY A 230 18.79 -0.25 -0.63
C GLY A 230 18.39 -1.15 -1.78
N VAL A 231 18.64 -2.46 -1.65
CA VAL A 231 18.27 -3.47 -2.64
C VAL A 231 17.41 -4.56 -2.00
N PHE A 232 16.28 -4.91 -2.61
CA PHE A 232 15.47 -6.04 -2.21
C PHE A 232 15.21 -6.95 -3.40
N ALA A 233 15.97 -8.03 -3.48
CA ALA A 233 15.98 -8.97 -4.61
C ALA A 233 14.96 -10.12 -4.47
N ASN A 234 14.27 -10.24 -3.32
CA ASN A 234 13.39 -11.36 -3.06
C ASN A 234 11.93 -11.09 -3.45
N ALA A 235 11.39 -12.00 -4.25
CA ALA A 235 9.99 -12.05 -4.62
C ALA A 235 9.45 -13.48 -4.62
N THR A 236 8.13 -13.63 -4.68
CA THR A 236 7.46 -14.93 -4.74
C THR A 236 7.01 -15.26 -6.18
N GLY A 237 7.17 -16.52 -6.57
CA GLY A 237 6.70 -17.03 -7.85
C GLY A 237 7.35 -16.36 -9.06
N ALA A 238 6.54 -16.05 -10.08
CA ALA A 238 6.99 -15.49 -11.36
C ALA A 238 7.57 -14.07 -11.29
N LYS A 239 7.52 -13.42 -10.13
CA LYS A 239 8.10 -12.08 -9.90
C LYS A 239 9.60 -12.11 -9.60
N ARG A 240 10.17 -13.31 -9.42
CA ARG A 240 11.57 -13.48 -9.06
C ARG A 240 12.47 -13.25 -10.27
N LEU A 241 13.56 -12.52 -10.05
CA LEU A 241 14.70 -12.41 -10.96
C LEU A 241 15.83 -13.31 -10.41
N GLU A 242 16.52 -13.98 -11.31
CA GLU A 242 17.55 -14.98 -10.96
C GLU A 242 18.84 -14.31 -10.44
N GLY A 243 19.66 -15.08 -9.67
CA GLY A 243 20.91 -14.59 -9.10
C GLY A 243 21.87 -13.99 -10.14
N PRO A 244 22.16 -14.67 -11.26
CA PRO A 244 23.03 -14.11 -12.31
C PRO A 244 22.52 -12.79 -12.89
N TRP A 245 21.20 -12.61 -13.01
CA TRP A 245 20.60 -11.37 -13.44
C TRP A 245 20.93 -10.22 -12.48
N TRP A 246 20.77 -10.47 -11.16
CA TRP A 246 21.11 -9.49 -10.15
C TRP A 246 22.60 -9.17 -10.12
N GLN A 247 23.46 -10.18 -10.29
CA GLN A 247 24.91 -9.97 -10.35
C GLN A 247 25.27 -9.03 -11.48
N ALA A 248 24.84 -9.32 -12.72
CA ALA A 248 25.11 -8.47 -13.88
C ALA A 248 24.64 -7.03 -13.69
N MET A 249 23.39 -6.85 -13.19
CA MET A 249 22.81 -5.53 -12.93
C MET A 249 23.61 -4.76 -11.88
N LEU A 250 24.00 -5.41 -10.78
CA LEU A 250 24.69 -4.75 -9.68
C LEU A 250 26.17 -4.49 -10.00
N ASP A 251 26.86 -5.37 -10.76
CA ASP A 251 28.22 -5.14 -11.22
C ASP A 251 28.31 -3.87 -12.09
N HIS A 252 27.34 -3.74 -13.00
CA HIS A 252 27.26 -2.54 -13.85
C HIS A 252 26.88 -1.29 -13.04
N LEU A 253 25.90 -1.41 -12.14
CA LEU A 253 25.45 -0.31 -11.30
C LEU A 253 26.57 0.24 -10.38
N GLU A 254 27.41 -0.63 -9.80
CA GLU A 254 28.56 -0.21 -8.99
C GLU A 254 29.59 0.58 -9.81
N THR A 255 29.77 0.19 -11.07
CA THR A 255 30.66 0.92 -12.00
C THR A 255 30.12 2.33 -12.30
N LEU A 256 28.81 2.47 -12.46
CA LEU A 256 28.15 3.76 -12.71
C LEU A 256 28.05 4.65 -11.46
N MET A 257 28.08 4.05 -10.28
CA MET A 257 27.83 4.72 -9.01
C MET A 257 28.93 4.47 -7.96
N PRO A 258 30.23 4.74 -8.25
CA PRO A 258 31.34 4.41 -7.36
C PRO A 258 31.30 5.19 -6.03
N GLY A 259 30.57 6.31 -6.00
CA GLY A 259 30.33 7.12 -4.80
C GLY A 259 29.24 6.62 -3.86
N TYR A 260 28.51 5.58 -4.23
CA TYR A 260 27.39 5.04 -3.43
C TYR A 260 27.81 3.78 -2.69
N ALA A 261 27.09 3.46 -1.61
CA ALA A 261 27.15 2.19 -0.92
C ALA A 261 25.82 1.43 -1.10
N PHE A 262 25.87 0.12 -0.96
CA PHE A 262 24.69 -0.73 -1.16
C PHE A 262 24.37 -1.50 0.12
N LEU A 263 23.07 -1.71 0.37
CA LEU A 263 22.51 -2.43 1.52
C LEU A 263 21.44 -3.39 1.04
N GLU A 264 21.63 -4.68 1.28
CA GLU A 264 20.61 -5.69 0.96
C GLU A 264 19.57 -5.79 2.09
N PHE A 265 18.31 -5.73 1.74
CA PHE A 265 17.21 -6.07 2.62
C PHE A 265 16.83 -7.53 2.44
N THR A 266 16.76 -8.29 3.54
CA THR A 266 16.43 -9.71 3.50
C THR A 266 15.01 -9.96 4.03
N PRO A 267 14.28 -10.96 3.48
CA PRO A 267 12.97 -11.33 3.98
C PRO A 267 13.07 -12.05 5.34
N VAL A 268 11.93 -12.10 6.07
CA VAL A 268 11.82 -12.66 7.44
C VAL A 268 12.32 -14.12 7.54
N PHE A 269 12.17 -14.90 6.47
CA PHE A 269 12.53 -16.33 6.44
C PHE A 269 13.47 -16.67 5.28
N GLY A 270 14.06 -15.66 4.66
CA GLY A 270 14.88 -15.85 3.47
C GLY A 270 16.36 -15.63 3.73
N ALA A 271 17.17 -16.40 3.04
CA ALA A 271 18.58 -16.12 2.90
C ALA A 271 18.79 -14.88 2.00
N SER A 272 19.99 -14.30 2.02
CA SER A 272 20.41 -13.33 1.04
C SER A 272 20.21 -13.90 -0.38
N MET A 273 19.69 -13.08 -1.28
CA MET A 273 19.56 -13.38 -2.70
C MET A 273 20.79 -12.90 -3.48
N LEU A 274 21.70 -12.20 -2.81
CA LEU A 274 22.89 -11.57 -3.36
C LEU A 274 24.18 -12.16 -2.76
N ASP A 275 24.11 -13.39 -2.24
CA ASP A 275 25.22 -14.13 -1.67
C ASP A 275 26.03 -13.36 -0.61
N LEU A 276 25.35 -12.53 0.20
CA LEU A 276 25.95 -11.66 1.22
C LEU A 276 26.97 -10.66 0.65
N ARG A 277 26.82 -10.27 -0.62
CA ARG A 277 27.68 -9.29 -1.28
C ARG A 277 27.72 -7.95 -0.55
N TYR A 278 26.62 -7.55 0.09
CA TYR A 278 26.47 -6.31 0.83
C TYR A 278 26.16 -6.55 2.30
N PRO A 279 26.36 -5.54 3.18
CA PRO A 279 25.71 -5.57 4.48
C PRO A 279 24.21 -5.88 4.34
N THR A 280 23.66 -6.64 5.26
CA THR A 280 22.26 -7.07 5.21
C THR A 280 21.44 -6.41 6.32
N GLN A 281 20.19 -6.09 6.02
CA GLN A 281 19.22 -5.58 6.99
C GLN A 281 18.00 -6.51 7.01
N TYR A 282 17.74 -7.04 8.19
CA TYR A 282 16.49 -7.69 8.56
C TYR A 282 15.82 -6.93 9.70
N CYS A 283 14.52 -6.72 9.61
CA CYS A 283 13.74 -6.16 10.72
C CYS A 283 12.28 -6.63 10.65
N SER A 284 11.79 -7.24 11.73
CA SER A 284 10.39 -7.67 11.87
C SER A 284 9.44 -6.50 12.22
N ASP A 285 9.97 -5.42 12.77
CA ASP A 285 9.24 -4.19 13.10
C ASP A 285 9.22 -3.30 11.85
N LEU A 286 8.05 -3.17 11.25
CA LEU A 286 7.89 -2.45 9.97
C LEU A 286 8.16 -0.94 10.09
N ARG A 287 7.90 -0.33 11.25
CA ARG A 287 8.19 1.09 11.42
C ARG A 287 9.68 1.35 11.56
N LYS A 288 10.42 0.49 12.27
CA LYS A 288 11.89 0.56 12.33
C LYS A 288 12.51 0.31 10.96
N LEU A 289 11.97 -0.67 10.22
CA LEU A 289 12.38 -0.94 8.85
C LEU A 289 12.16 0.28 7.96
N ALA A 290 10.96 0.84 7.96
CA ALA A 290 10.60 2.05 7.21
C ALA A 290 11.46 3.26 7.61
N ALA A 291 11.79 3.38 8.91
CA ALA A 291 12.68 4.44 9.40
C ALA A 291 14.11 4.31 8.85
N VAL A 292 14.67 3.10 8.74
CA VAL A 292 15.97 2.87 8.06
C VAL A 292 15.84 3.21 6.57
N VAL A 293 14.82 2.68 5.90
CA VAL A 293 14.56 2.90 4.48
C VAL A 293 14.41 4.39 4.14
N SER A 294 13.76 5.17 4.99
CA SER A 294 13.56 6.61 4.79
C SER A 294 14.85 7.45 4.80
N ASN A 295 15.99 6.85 5.14
CA ASN A 295 17.31 7.48 5.12
C ASN A 295 18.20 6.98 3.97
N LEU A 296 17.65 6.16 3.08
CA LEU A 296 18.36 5.71 1.87
C LEU A 296 18.28 6.78 0.78
N ALA A 297 19.28 6.82 -0.08
CA ALA A 297 19.26 7.63 -1.29
C ALA A 297 18.21 7.14 -2.29
N ALA A 298 18.10 5.80 -2.40
CA ALA A 298 17.08 5.14 -3.20
C ALA A 298 16.85 3.70 -2.71
N PHE A 299 15.75 3.10 -3.16
CA PHE A 299 15.40 1.71 -2.91
C PHE A 299 15.02 1.02 -4.21
N VAL A 300 15.80 0.02 -4.61
CA VAL A 300 15.58 -0.81 -5.80
C VAL A 300 14.97 -2.13 -5.36
N SER A 301 13.83 -2.48 -5.88
CA SER A 301 13.11 -3.68 -5.45
C SER A 301 12.30 -4.30 -6.57
N VAL A 302 12.24 -5.62 -6.59
CA VAL A 302 11.17 -6.32 -7.32
C VAL A 302 9.80 -5.96 -6.74
N ASP A 303 8.73 -6.15 -7.51
CA ASP A 303 7.35 -5.94 -7.04
C ASP A 303 7.06 -6.77 -5.79
N SER A 304 7.03 -6.12 -4.65
CA SER A 304 6.94 -6.73 -3.33
C SER A 304 6.27 -5.80 -2.30
N GLY A 305 5.91 -6.37 -1.14
CA GLY A 305 5.40 -5.55 -0.02
C GLY A 305 6.42 -4.53 0.49
N LEU A 306 7.72 -4.84 0.38
CA LEU A 306 8.80 -3.96 0.84
C LEU A 306 9.03 -2.77 -0.09
N MET A 307 8.80 -2.94 -1.40
CA MET A 307 8.74 -1.83 -2.36
C MET A 307 7.71 -0.78 -1.93
N HIS A 308 6.52 -1.22 -1.52
CA HIS A 308 5.47 -0.30 -1.04
C HIS A 308 5.84 0.35 0.31
N VAL A 309 6.61 -0.33 1.18
CA VAL A 309 7.15 0.29 2.41
C VAL A 309 8.10 1.42 2.05
N ALA A 310 9.02 1.20 1.11
CA ALA A 310 9.97 2.21 0.68
C ALA A 310 9.25 3.43 0.09
N TRP A 311 8.31 3.19 -0.79
CA TRP A 311 7.48 4.24 -1.37
C TRP A 311 6.72 5.04 -0.31
N ALA A 312 6.03 4.36 0.61
CA ALA A 312 5.27 5.00 1.70
C ALA A 312 6.17 5.69 2.76
N SER A 313 7.47 5.40 2.76
CA SER A 313 8.47 6.08 3.61
C SER A 313 9.00 7.38 3.01
N GLY A 314 8.62 7.69 1.75
CA GLY A 314 9.06 8.86 1.00
C GLY A 314 10.43 8.68 0.34
N THR A 315 10.97 7.46 0.28
CA THR A 315 12.25 7.14 -0.36
C THR A 315 12.08 7.07 -1.87
N THR A 316 13.07 7.55 -2.63
CA THR A 316 13.12 7.33 -4.07
C THR A 316 13.06 5.82 -4.34
N THR A 317 11.98 5.35 -4.96
CA THR A 317 11.68 3.93 -5.11
C THR A 317 11.65 3.53 -6.57
N LEU A 318 12.47 2.54 -6.92
CA LEU A 318 12.52 1.96 -8.26
C LEU A 318 11.98 0.52 -8.19
N GLY A 319 10.79 0.33 -8.77
CA GLY A 319 10.10 -0.96 -8.79
C GLY A 319 10.41 -1.74 -10.08
N LEU A 320 10.96 -2.94 -9.95
CA LEU A 320 11.24 -3.85 -11.04
C LEU A 320 10.07 -4.83 -11.20
N PHE A 321 9.37 -4.75 -12.31
CA PHE A 321 8.18 -5.56 -12.60
C PHE A 321 8.51 -6.64 -13.62
N THR A 322 8.01 -7.86 -13.41
CA THR A 322 8.28 -9.02 -14.26
C THR A 322 7.02 -9.71 -14.78
N GLY A 323 5.87 -9.06 -14.72
CA GLY A 323 4.59 -9.62 -15.18
C GLY A 323 3.39 -9.31 -14.30
N THR A 324 3.58 -8.53 -13.22
CA THR A 324 2.48 -7.90 -12.50
C THR A 324 2.05 -6.66 -13.27
N ASP A 325 0.76 -6.37 -13.24
CA ASP A 325 0.21 -5.17 -13.85
C ASP A 325 0.76 -3.90 -13.19
N ILE A 326 1.56 -3.15 -13.93
CA ILE A 326 2.23 -1.94 -13.49
C ILE A 326 1.22 -0.83 -13.18
N GLU A 327 0.17 -0.70 -14.00
CA GLU A 327 -0.85 0.34 -13.81
C GLU A 327 -1.64 0.13 -12.52
N ALA A 328 -1.83 -1.12 -12.13
CA ALA A 328 -2.56 -1.47 -10.92
C ALA A 328 -1.69 -1.36 -9.65
N TRP A 329 -0.39 -1.64 -9.71
CA TRP A 329 0.45 -1.84 -8.52
C TRP A 329 1.72 -1.00 -8.48
N GLY A 330 2.10 -0.36 -9.58
CA GLY A 330 3.34 0.41 -9.67
C GLY A 330 3.32 1.65 -8.79
N PRO A 331 4.39 1.97 -8.05
CA PRO A 331 4.47 3.22 -7.32
C PRO A 331 4.34 4.42 -8.26
N TYR A 332 3.65 5.47 -7.80
CA TYR A 332 3.44 6.73 -8.55
C TYR A 332 3.91 7.95 -7.76
N GLY A 333 4.02 9.08 -8.41
CA GLY A 333 4.51 10.33 -7.84
C GLY A 333 5.96 10.62 -8.22
N SER A 334 6.49 11.75 -7.78
CA SER A 334 7.82 12.24 -8.19
C SER A 334 9.00 11.42 -7.66
N ASN A 335 8.78 10.66 -6.55
CA ASN A 335 9.78 9.80 -5.94
C ASN A 335 9.68 8.33 -6.37
N ALA A 336 8.95 8.04 -7.47
CA ALA A 336 8.70 6.68 -7.90
C ALA A 336 9.08 6.47 -9.36
N THR A 337 9.70 5.33 -9.67
CA THR A 337 10.00 4.87 -11.03
C THR A 337 9.62 3.41 -11.14
N VAL A 338 8.98 3.04 -12.24
CA VAL A 338 8.57 1.67 -12.54
C VAL A 338 9.30 1.21 -13.78
N ILE A 339 9.91 0.02 -13.72
CA ILE A 339 10.70 -0.57 -14.80
C ILE A 339 10.15 -1.96 -15.09
N GLU A 340 9.78 -2.25 -16.34
CA GLU A 340 9.45 -3.59 -16.78
C GLU A 340 10.75 -4.37 -17.00
N ALA A 341 11.14 -5.17 -16.00
CA ALA A 341 12.46 -5.77 -15.94
C ALA A 341 12.73 -6.83 -17.04
N ARG A 342 11.70 -7.35 -17.69
CA ARG A 342 11.85 -8.30 -18.80
C ARG A 342 12.03 -7.63 -20.16
N ALA A 343 11.78 -6.33 -20.24
CA ALA A 343 11.91 -5.58 -21.50
C ALA A 343 13.35 -5.13 -21.77
N PHE A 344 14.24 -5.22 -20.78
CA PHE A 344 15.60 -4.67 -20.84
C PHE A 344 16.63 -5.68 -20.32
N SER A 345 17.90 -5.51 -20.74
CA SER A 345 19.02 -6.25 -20.13
C SER A 345 19.28 -5.76 -18.70
N PRO A 346 19.97 -6.55 -17.86
CA PRO A 346 20.38 -6.12 -16.52
C PRO A 346 21.16 -4.80 -16.52
N GLU A 347 22.08 -4.63 -17.49
CA GLU A 347 22.93 -3.45 -17.65
C GLU A 347 22.10 -2.22 -18.01
N ALA A 348 21.15 -2.34 -18.95
CA ALA A 348 20.26 -1.23 -19.33
C ALA A 348 19.37 -0.80 -18.16
N ILE A 349 18.97 -1.73 -17.30
CA ILE A 349 18.25 -1.40 -16.06
C ILE A 349 19.17 -0.67 -15.08
N ALA A 350 20.43 -1.07 -14.97
CA ALA A 350 21.40 -0.37 -14.12
C ALA A 350 21.62 1.07 -14.60
N ASP A 351 21.66 1.32 -15.90
CA ASP A 351 21.74 2.69 -16.46
C ASP A 351 20.51 3.52 -16.03
N ILE A 352 19.30 2.99 -16.17
CA ILE A 352 18.07 3.67 -15.76
C ILE A 352 18.08 3.94 -14.25
N VAL A 353 18.51 2.97 -13.43
CA VAL A 353 18.61 3.11 -11.98
C VAL A 353 19.59 4.22 -11.60
N ALA A 354 20.81 4.21 -12.19
CA ALA A 354 21.83 5.18 -11.93
C ALA A 354 21.37 6.60 -12.28
N GLU A 355 20.77 6.79 -13.45
CA GLU A 355 20.20 8.08 -13.88
C GLU A 355 19.17 8.61 -12.89
N ARG A 356 18.22 7.76 -12.49
CA ARG A 356 17.13 8.16 -11.58
C ARG A 356 17.62 8.47 -10.17
N VAL A 357 18.57 7.71 -9.65
CA VAL A 357 19.15 7.94 -8.32
C VAL A 357 19.98 9.22 -8.30
N GLN A 358 20.78 9.45 -9.32
CA GLN A 358 21.61 10.66 -9.43
C GLN A 358 20.74 11.91 -9.65
N ALA A 359 19.70 11.84 -10.46
CA ALA A 359 18.74 12.94 -10.65
C ALA A 359 18.02 13.31 -9.35
N ALA A 360 17.64 12.32 -8.54
CA ALA A 360 17.00 12.56 -7.24
C ALA A 360 17.94 13.17 -6.19
N ALA A 361 19.25 13.02 -6.33
CA ALA A 361 20.26 13.59 -5.43
C ALA A 361 20.52 15.10 -5.68
N VAL A 362 20.10 15.64 -6.82
CA VAL A 362 20.21 17.07 -7.13
C VAL A 362 19.12 17.82 -6.36
N PRO A 363 19.45 18.76 -5.45
CA PRO A 363 18.45 19.53 -4.75
C PRO A 363 17.59 20.32 -5.76
N ILE A 364 16.29 20.14 -5.74
CA ILE A 364 15.37 21.02 -6.47
C ILE A 364 15.55 22.41 -5.85
N ALA A 365 16.11 23.36 -6.60
CA ALA A 365 16.22 24.74 -6.15
C ALA A 365 14.82 25.22 -5.71
N PRO A 366 14.67 25.83 -4.52
CA PRO A 366 13.39 26.36 -4.10
C PRO A 366 12.89 27.33 -5.17
N PRO A 367 11.58 27.35 -5.46
CA PRO A 367 11.03 28.30 -6.40
C PRO A 367 11.47 29.70 -5.96
N ARG A 368 12.09 30.45 -6.87
CA ARG A 368 12.48 31.84 -6.61
C ARG A 368 11.25 32.57 -6.10
N ALA A 369 11.31 33.02 -4.84
CA ALA A 369 10.32 33.93 -4.31
C ALA A 369 10.31 35.16 -5.20
N VAL A 370 9.27 35.33 -6.00
CA VAL A 370 9.01 36.58 -6.70
C VAL A 370 8.56 37.54 -5.62
N LEU A 371 9.49 38.37 -5.12
CA LEU A 371 9.14 39.53 -4.34
C LEU A 371 8.34 40.44 -5.28
N MET A 372 7.03 40.45 -5.19
CA MET A 372 6.24 41.57 -5.68
C MET A 372 6.47 42.73 -4.69
N LEU A 373 7.26 43.68 -5.11
CA LEU A 373 7.31 45.02 -4.52
C LEU A 373 5.97 45.69 -4.87
N ALA A 374 5.16 45.95 -3.84
CA ALA A 374 3.97 46.79 -3.90
C ALA A 374 4.42 48.28 -3.84
#